data_a28237a4976b401cb0ede562c66043c8
#
_entry.id   a28237a4976b401cb0ede562c66043c8
#
_cell.length_a   1.000
_cell.length_b   1.000
_cell.length_c   1.000
_cell.angle_alpha   90.00
_cell.angle_beta   90.00
_cell.angle_gamma   90.00
#
_symmetry.space_group_name_H-M   'P 1'
#
loop_
_entity.id
_entity.type
_entity.pdbx_description
1 polymer ?
#
loop_
_entity_poly.entity_id
_entity_poly.type
_entity_poly.pdbx_seq_one_letter_code
_entity_poly.pdbx_strand_id
1 'polypeptide(L)'
;MKTMHKLLLVFSCLALLAFSGCTDKKETVQPEPGWQVIDFVWSKENGDKLTLSVTVPEEWDKDSVRKEGCDSETFSGELYIDDKNGLKQAGSHGIVAVLDDGQSLQDAEIDACYPFGCLSTEYIAIGDNTYRRDNIQIDSKSAGLPSNVWTFANVYYFCVDNYVFDFFIYYSGVEIDADSYDHPQQEKILSSISISFS
;
A
#
# COMPACT_ATOMS: atom_id res chain seq x y z
N MET A 1 -32.46 49.58 27.78
CA MET A 1 -32.32 48.21 28.32
C MET A 1 -32.64 47.07 27.35
N LYS A 2 -33.05 47.31 26.09
CA LYS A 2 -33.38 46.24 25.13
C LYS A 2 -32.21 45.79 24.21
N THR A 3 -31.11 46.52 24.16
CA THR A 3 -29.98 46.27 23.24
C THR A 3 -28.91 45.37 23.84
N MET A 4 -28.79 45.30 25.18
CA MET A 4 -27.81 44.47 25.86
C MET A 4 -28.15 42.98 25.84
N HIS A 5 -29.43 42.60 25.80
CA HIS A 5 -29.82 41.20 25.78
C HIS A 5 -29.57 40.51 24.43
N LYS A 6 -29.57 41.27 23.34
CA LYS A 6 -29.25 40.70 22.01
C LYS A 6 -27.78 40.44 21.79
N LEU A 7 -26.90 41.16 22.47
CA LEU A 7 -25.46 40.99 22.37
C LEU A 7 -24.98 39.74 23.16
N LEU A 8 -25.65 39.45 24.28
CA LEU A 8 -25.31 38.29 25.10
C LEU A 8 -25.69 36.96 24.42
N LEU A 9 -26.77 36.92 23.64
CA LEU A 9 -27.23 35.73 22.93
C LEU A 9 -26.31 35.38 21.74
N VAL A 10 -25.74 36.38 21.08
CA VAL A 10 -24.80 36.16 19.96
C VAL A 10 -23.46 35.63 20.46
N PHE A 11 -22.98 36.07 21.62
CA PHE A 11 -21.75 35.57 22.22
C PHE A 11 -21.89 34.15 22.75
N SER A 12 -23.08 33.77 23.26
CA SER A 12 -23.36 32.42 23.73
C SER A 12 -23.42 31.37 22.59
N CYS A 13 -23.89 31.78 21.40
CA CYS A 13 -23.89 30.88 20.22
C CYS A 13 -22.48 30.74 19.59
N LEU A 14 -21.62 31.76 19.65
CA LEU A 14 -20.26 31.66 19.17
C LEU A 14 -19.35 30.78 20.07
N ALA A 15 -19.62 30.77 21.39
CA ALA A 15 -18.85 29.95 22.32
C ALA A 15 -19.16 28.44 22.22
N LEU A 16 -20.34 28.08 21.67
CA LEU A 16 -20.75 26.68 21.49
C LEU A 16 -20.19 26.04 20.18
N LEU A 17 -19.68 26.89 19.25
CA LEU A 17 -19.08 26.39 18.01
C LEU A 17 -17.57 26.11 18.14
N ALA A 18 -16.94 26.50 19.26
CA ALA A 18 -15.50 26.32 19.47
C ALA A 18 -15.09 25.02 20.14
N PHE A 19 -16.05 24.13 20.47
CA PHE A 19 -15.78 22.84 21.11
C PHE A 19 -16.29 21.62 20.32
N SER A 20 -16.67 21.78 19.07
CA SER A 20 -16.71 20.63 18.17
C SER A 20 -15.27 20.33 17.72
N GLY A 21 -14.47 19.79 18.63
CA GLY A 21 -13.26 19.09 18.28
C GLY A 21 -13.66 18.03 17.26
N CYS A 22 -13.29 18.24 16.02
CA CYS A 22 -13.25 17.17 15.03
C CYS A 22 -12.30 16.10 15.56
N THR A 23 -12.82 15.15 16.31
CA THR A 23 -12.23 13.82 16.28
C THR A 23 -12.61 13.31 14.90
N ASP A 24 -11.71 13.45 13.95
CA ASP A 24 -11.73 12.69 12.70
C ASP A 24 -11.70 11.20 13.10
N LYS A 25 -12.88 10.68 13.44
CA LYS A 25 -13.11 9.25 13.29
C LYS A 25 -13.02 9.05 11.78
N LYS A 26 -11.88 8.55 11.28
CA LYS A 26 -11.83 7.90 9.98
C LYS A 26 -13.02 6.95 9.97
N GLU A 27 -14.09 7.30 9.26
CA GLU A 27 -15.16 6.36 8.97
C GLU A 27 -14.47 5.19 8.29
N THR A 28 -14.51 4.04 8.92
CA THR A 28 -14.11 2.79 8.32
C THR A 28 -15.12 2.54 7.21
N VAL A 29 -14.79 3.04 6.02
CA VAL A 29 -15.58 2.76 4.81
C VAL A 29 -15.53 1.24 4.64
N GLN A 30 -16.69 0.60 4.80
CA GLN A 30 -16.78 -0.83 4.55
C GLN A 30 -16.48 -1.05 3.05
N PRO A 31 -15.63 -2.02 2.72
CA PRO A 31 -15.35 -2.32 1.33
C PRO A 31 -16.65 -2.75 0.61
N GLU A 32 -16.70 -2.48 -0.68
CA GLU A 32 -17.78 -2.93 -1.53
C GLU A 32 -17.88 -4.47 -1.55
N PRO A 33 -19.05 -5.05 -1.87
CA PRO A 33 -19.17 -6.49 -2.03
C PRO A 33 -18.13 -7.06 -3.01
N GLY A 34 -17.50 -8.17 -2.65
CA GLY A 34 -16.41 -8.80 -3.42
C GLY A 34 -15.03 -8.23 -3.11
N TRP A 35 -14.91 -7.31 -2.13
CA TRP A 35 -13.67 -6.68 -1.71
C TRP A 35 -13.52 -6.76 -0.19
N GLN A 36 -12.27 -6.83 0.27
CA GLN A 36 -11.91 -6.85 1.68
C GLN A 36 -10.68 -5.99 1.95
N VAL A 37 -10.54 -5.53 3.18
CA VAL A 37 -9.33 -4.82 3.62
C VAL A 37 -8.35 -5.82 4.23
N ILE A 38 -7.09 -5.67 3.89
CA ILE A 38 -5.96 -6.42 4.45
C ILE A 38 -4.96 -5.44 5.01
N ASP A 39 -4.41 -5.78 6.18
CA ASP A 39 -3.37 -5.03 6.85
C ASP A 39 -2.06 -5.83 6.83
N PHE A 40 -1.03 -5.25 6.21
CA PHE A 40 0.35 -5.69 6.37
C PHE A 40 0.96 -4.91 7.54
N VAL A 41 1.41 -5.63 8.58
CA VAL A 41 1.86 -5.01 9.83
C VAL A 41 3.30 -5.40 10.13
N TRP A 42 4.20 -4.42 10.13
CA TRP A 42 5.56 -4.53 10.67
C TRP A 42 5.56 -4.00 12.09
N SER A 43 6.24 -4.70 13.01
CA SER A 43 6.29 -4.31 14.42
C SER A 43 7.73 -4.32 14.90
N LYS A 44 8.15 -3.26 15.58
CA LYS A 44 9.45 -3.18 16.25
C LYS A 44 9.38 -3.80 17.66
N GLU A 45 10.53 -4.11 18.23
CA GLU A 45 10.62 -4.64 19.59
C GLU A 45 10.13 -3.64 20.66
N ASN A 46 10.26 -2.34 20.41
CA ASN A 46 9.78 -1.27 21.29
C ASN A 46 8.26 -1.10 21.26
N GLY A 47 7.56 -1.79 20.37
CA GLY A 47 6.12 -1.76 20.21
C GLY A 47 5.61 -0.85 19.09
N ASP A 48 6.47 -0.05 18.46
CA ASP A 48 6.10 0.76 17.30
C ASP A 48 5.64 -0.13 16.15
N LYS A 49 4.67 0.34 15.39
CA LYS A 49 4.08 -0.39 14.25
C LYS A 49 3.98 0.49 13.03
N LEU A 50 4.26 -0.12 11.89
CA LEU A 50 3.90 0.36 10.57
C LEU A 50 2.77 -0.53 10.04
N THR A 51 1.69 0.06 9.59
CA THR A 51 0.58 -0.66 8.93
C THR A 51 0.36 -0.10 7.54
N LEU A 52 0.41 -0.98 6.54
CA LEU A 52 -0.07 -0.72 5.18
C LEU A 52 -1.41 -1.44 5.03
N SER A 53 -2.48 -0.67 4.90
CA SER A 53 -3.82 -1.20 4.65
C SER A 53 -4.16 -1.07 3.17
N VAL A 54 -4.72 -2.12 2.60
CA VAL A 54 -5.09 -2.16 1.18
C VAL A 54 -6.41 -2.91 0.99
N THR A 55 -7.23 -2.44 0.06
CA THR A 55 -8.47 -3.13 -0.34
C THR A 55 -8.17 -4.06 -1.51
N VAL A 56 -8.46 -5.33 -1.34
CA VAL A 56 -8.17 -6.39 -2.31
C VAL A 56 -9.40 -7.25 -2.59
N PRO A 57 -9.41 -8.04 -3.68
CA PRO A 57 -10.48 -8.99 -3.97
C PRO A 57 -10.68 -10.02 -2.83
N GLU A 58 -11.93 -10.42 -2.58
CA GLU A 58 -12.27 -11.43 -1.54
C GLU A 58 -11.74 -12.85 -1.83
N GLU A 59 -11.35 -13.13 -3.06
CA GLU A 59 -10.68 -14.40 -3.42
C GLU A 59 -9.26 -14.52 -2.88
N TRP A 60 -8.61 -13.42 -2.48
CA TRP A 60 -7.34 -13.45 -1.78
C TRP A 60 -7.56 -13.85 -0.32
N ASP A 61 -6.71 -14.72 0.21
CA ASP A 61 -6.89 -15.26 1.55
C ASP A 61 -6.27 -14.34 2.60
N LYS A 62 -7.10 -13.49 3.22
CA LYS A 62 -6.65 -12.54 4.26
C LYS A 62 -5.97 -13.21 5.47
N ASP A 63 -6.27 -14.49 5.72
CA ASP A 63 -5.70 -15.24 6.83
C ASP A 63 -4.34 -15.86 6.45
N SER A 64 -3.93 -15.73 5.17
CA SER A 64 -2.66 -16.26 4.64
C SER A 64 -1.50 -15.27 4.72
N VAL A 65 -1.68 -14.06 5.30
CA VAL A 65 -0.59 -13.08 5.40
C VAL A 65 0.62 -13.68 6.09
N ARG A 66 1.73 -13.76 5.36
CA ARG A 66 2.99 -14.38 5.81
C ARG A 66 4.10 -13.34 5.87
N LYS A 67 5.12 -13.62 6.69
CA LYS A 67 6.30 -12.79 6.88
C LYS A 67 7.56 -13.55 6.46
N GLU A 68 8.39 -12.92 5.65
CA GLU A 68 9.73 -13.41 5.31
C GLU A 68 10.76 -12.31 5.51
N GLY A 69 11.86 -12.62 6.24
CA GLY A 69 13.00 -11.73 6.39
C GLY A 69 12.71 -10.36 7.03
N CYS A 70 11.68 -10.27 7.89
CA CYS A 70 11.34 -9.00 8.52
C CYS A 70 12.40 -8.54 9.51
N ASP A 71 12.88 -7.31 9.34
CA ASP A 71 13.76 -6.63 10.28
C ASP A 71 12.93 -5.88 11.33
N SER A 72 13.18 -6.20 12.59
CA SER A 72 12.49 -5.56 13.73
C SER A 72 12.93 -4.13 14.01
N GLU A 73 13.99 -3.63 13.36
CA GLU A 73 14.49 -2.27 13.59
C GLU A 73 14.00 -1.26 12.53
N THR A 74 13.76 -1.69 11.30
CA THR A 74 13.60 -0.79 10.14
C THR A 74 12.22 -0.79 9.48
N PHE A 75 11.23 -1.54 9.97
CA PHE A 75 9.94 -1.74 9.30
C PHE A 75 10.09 -2.28 7.87
N SER A 76 11.06 -3.16 7.66
CA SER A 76 11.33 -3.79 6.37
C SER A 76 11.17 -5.30 6.45
N GLY A 77 11.09 -5.93 5.28
CA GLY A 77 10.91 -7.37 5.13
C GLY A 77 9.58 -7.73 4.49
N GLU A 78 9.58 -8.81 3.72
CA GLU A 78 8.45 -9.19 2.88
C GLU A 78 7.26 -9.65 3.70
N LEU A 79 6.12 -8.98 3.51
CA LEU A 79 4.80 -9.46 3.89
C LEU A 79 4.01 -9.74 2.60
N TYR A 80 3.41 -10.90 2.48
CA TYR A 80 2.66 -11.28 1.29
C TYR A 80 1.39 -12.05 1.63
N ILE A 81 0.48 -12.08 0.67
CA ILE A 81 -0.80 -12.78 0.73
C ILE A 81 -0.93 -13.76 -0.43
N ASP A 82 -1.48 -14.91 -0.14
CA ASP A 82 -1.81 -15.94 -1.13
C ASP A 82 -3.31 -15.87 -1.51
N ASP A 83 -3.67 -16.52 -2.60
CA ASP A 83 -5.06 -16.88 -2.86
C ASP A 83 -5.46 -18.14 -2.07
N LYS A 84 -6.72 -18.54 -2.19
CA LYS A 84 -7.26 -19.76 -1.54
C LYS A 84 -6.60 -21.06 -2.01
N ASN A 85 -5.80 -21.04 -3.07
CA ASN A 85 -5.04 -22.17 -3.60
C ASN A 85 -3.57 -22.16 -3.14
N GLY A 86 -3.16 -21.14 -2.37
CA GLY A 86 -1.80 -20.98 -1.88
C GLY A 86 -0.83 -20.37 -2.90
N LEU A 87 -1.33 -19.66 -3.91
CA LEU A 87 -0.50 -18.91 -4.85
C LEU A 87 -0.35 -17.46 -4.38
N LYS A 88 0.89 -16.97 -4.30
CA LYS A 88 1.16 -15.55 -4.00
C LYS A 88 0.40 -14.63 -4.94
N GLN A 89 -0.31 -13.67 -4.40
CA GLN A 89 -1.07 -12.67 -5.15
C GLN A 89 -0.47 -11.29 -5.05
N ALA A 90 -0.08 -10.87 -3.86
CA ALA A 90 0.47 -9.54 -3.62
C ALA A 90 1.28 -9.48 -2.33
N GLY A 91 2.01 -8.38 -2.16
CA GLY A 91 2.74 -8.12 -0.93
C GLY A 91 3.42 -6.76 -0.92
N SER A 92 4.25 -6.55 0.10
CA SER A 92 5.05 -5.35 0.29
C SER A 92 6.28 -5.68 1.13
N HIS A 93 7.39 -4.99 0.89
CA HIS A 93 8.58 -5.08 1.74
C HIS A 93 8.60 -4.01 2.84
N GLY A 94 7.56 -3.18 2.92
CA GLY A 94 7.50 -2.06 3.85
C GLY A 94 8.30 -0.85 3.36
N ILE A 95 9.17 -0.30 4.21
CA ILE A 95 10.04 0.81 3.82
C ILE A 95 11.23 0.25 3.03
N VAL A 96 11.33 0.66 1.75
CA VAL A 96 12.40 0.23 0.83
C VAL A 96 13.49 1.29 0.63
N ALA A 97 13.17 2.56 0.88
CA ALA A 97 14.14 3.66 0.86
C ALA A 97 13.64 4.84 1.70
N VAL A 98 14.57 5.74 2.04
CA VAL A 98 14.28 7.02 2.69
C VAL A 98 14.87 8.12 1.83
N LEU A 99 14.05 9.13 1.50
CA LEU A 99 14.45 10.26 0.68
C LEU A 99 15.05 11.38 1.54
N ASP A 100 16.05 12.05 1.01
CA ASP A 100 16.54 13.30 1.57
C ASP A 100 15.56 14.45 1.28
N ASP A 101 15.69 15.55 2.03
CA ASP A 101 14.87 16.74 1.85
C ASP A 101 14.92 17.27 0.40
N GLY A 102 13.76 17.35 -0.23
CA GLY A 102 13.59 17.85 -1.59
C GLY A 102 13.82 16.82 -2.70
N GLN A 103 14.12 15.57 -2.37
CA GLN A 103 14.13 14.46 -3.32
C GLN A 103 12.71 13.99 -3.64
N SER A 104 12.55 13.44 -4.82
CA SER A 104 11.34 12.79 -5.31
C SER A 104 11.53 11.30 -5.51
N LEU A 105 10.45 10.59 -5.78
CA LEU A 105 10.52 9.16 -6.14
C LEU A 105 11.43 8.88 -7.34
N GLN A 106 11.60 9.87 -8.24
CA GLN A 106 12.49 9.74 -9.41
C GLN A 106 13.98 9.80 -9.03
N ASP A 107 14.29 10.44 -7.91
CA ASP A 107 15.65 10.59 -7.40
C ASP A 107 16.03 9.42 -6.47
N ALA A 108 15.06 8.59 -6.08
CA ALA A 108 15.29 7.47 -5.18
C ALA A 108 16.20 6.43 -5.83
N GLU A 109 17.34 6.16 -5.20
CA GLU A 109 18.13 4.97 -5.47
C GLU A 109 17.40 3.76 -4.87
N ILE A 110 16.39 3.28 -5.60
CA ILE A 110 15.72 2.05 -5.26
C ILE A 110 16.59 0.95 -5.86
N ASP A 111 17.37 0.29 -5.03
CA ASP A 111 17.94 -0.98 -5.41
C ASP A 111 16.75 -1.87 -5.79
N ALA A 112 16.64 -2.17 -7.08
CA ALA A 112 15.68 -3.15 -7.54
C ALA A 112 16.13 -4.48 -6.92
N CYS A 113 15.69 -4.72 -5.67
CA CYS A 113 16.08 -5.85 -4.82
C CYS A 113 15.61 -7.19 -5.35
N TYR A 114 15.28 -7.23 -6.64
CA TYR A 114 14.86 -8.45 -7.28
C TYR A 114 16.04 -9.05 -8.02
N PRO A 115 16.46 -10.27 -7.66
CA PRO A 115 17.44 -11.04 -8.43
C PRO A 115 16.90 -11.40 -9.83
N PHE A 116 15.73 -10.90 -10.17
CA PHE A 116 14.96 -11.12 -11.38
C PHE A 116 15.09 -9.91 -12.30
N GLY A 117 15.20 -10.14 -13.61
CA GLY A 117 15.35 -9.05 -14.57
C GLY A 117 14.15 -8.10 -14.55
N CYS A 118 14.39 -6.82 -14.35
CA CYS A 118 13.40 -5.79 -14.63
C CYS A 118 13.24 -5.66 -16.15
N LEU A 119 12.02 -5.85 -16.65
CA LEU A 119 11.70 -5.79 -18.07
C LEU A 119 11.47 -4.34 -18.51
N SER A 120 10.77 -3.57 -17.68
CA SER A 120 10.48 -2.16 -17.94
C SER A 120 10.24 -1.40 -16.64
N THR A 121 10.52 -0.09 -16.68
CA THR A 121 10.21 0.86 -15.61
C THR A 121 9.42 2.02 -16.19
N GLU A 122 8.34 2.40 -15.56
CA GLU A 122 7.54 3.56 -15.95
C GLU A 122 6.95 4.29 -14.73
N TYR A 123 6.51 5.53 -14.94
CA TYR A 123 5.81 6.31 -13.92
C TYR A 123 4.35 6.45 -14.33
N ILE A 124 3.45 6.03 -13.44
CA ILE A 124 2.00 6.06 -13.67
C ILE A 124 1.32 6.93 -12.61
N ALA A 125 0.27 7.66 -13.01
CA ALA A 125 -0.57 8.41 -12.09
C ALA A 125 -1.85 7.63 -11.80
N ILE A 126 -2.17 7.45 -10.50
CA ILE A 126 -3.41 6.83 -10.05
C ILE A 126 -4.00 7.74 -8.98
N GLY A 127 -5.14 8.36 -9.26
CA GLY A 127 -5.69 9.42 -8.43
C GLY A 127 -4.70 10.58 -8.31
N ASP A 128 -4.41 11.01 -7.09
CA ASP A 128 -3.47 12.11 -6.80
C ASP A 128 -2.03 11.60 -6.57
N ASN A 129 -1.79 10.30 -6.68
CA ASN A 129 -0.49 9.70 -6.42
C ASN A 129 0.26 9.35 -7.71
N THR A 130 1.58 9.50 -7.67
CA THR A 130 2.48 8.99 -8.70
C THR A 130 3.19 7.75 -8.19
N TYR A 131 3.14 6.69 -8.98
CA TYR A 131 3.84 5.43 -8.72
C TYR A 131 4.94 5.23 -9.76
N ARG A 132 6.11 4.71 -9.33
CA ARG A 132 7.03 4.05 -10.23
C ARG A 132 6.60 2.60 -10.31
N ARG A 133 6.35 2.10 -11.52
CA ARG A 133 6.02 0.71 -11.80
C ARG A 133 7.21 0.02 -12.44
N ASP A 134 7.72 -1.03 -11.82
CA ASP A 134 8.71 -1.93 -12.39
C ASP A 134 8.04 -3.25 -12.76
N ASN A 135 8.09 -3.65 -14.02
CA ASN A 135 7.62 -4.96 -14.47
C ASN A 135 8.76 -5.97 -14.33
N ILE A 136 8.53 -7.03 -13.58
CA ILE A 136 9.55 -8.01 -13.21
C ILE A 136 9.14 -9.39 -13.69
N GLN A 137 10.04 -10.08 -14.37
CA GLN A 137 9.88 -11.48 -14.71
C GLN A 137 10.47 -12.34 -13.58
N ILE A 138 9.66 -13.21 -12.99
CA ILE A 138 10.04 -14.08 -11.90
C ILE A 138 10.12 -15.51 -12.42
N ASP A 139 11.24 -16.21 -12.13
CA ASP A 139 11.37 -17.62 -12.42
C ASP A 139 10.32 -18.43 -11.62
N SER A 140 9.56 -19.26 -12.32
CA SER A 140 8.50 -20.09 -11.73
C SER A 140 9.00 -20.97 -10.58
N LYS A 141 10.27 -21.42 -10.61
CA LYS A 141 10.88 -22.21 -9.56
C LYS A 141 11.07 -21.39 -8.28
N SER A 142 11.51 -20.14 -8.41
CA SER A 142 11.69 -19.23 -7.27
C SER A 142 10.35 -18.80 -6.66
N ALA A 143 9.28 -18.80 -7.47
CA ALA A 143 7.92 -18.54 -7.01
C ALA A 143 7.22 -19.78 -6.43
N GLY A 144 7.89 -20.94 -6.37
CA GLY A 144 7.30 -22.19 -5.89
C GLY A 144 6.25 -22.79 -6.84
N LEU A 145 6.23 -22.36 -8.10
CA LEU A 145 5.29 -22.81 -9.13
C LEU A 145 5.87 -23.97 -9.93
N PRO A 146 5.04 -24.75 -10.65
CA PRO A 146 5.53 -25.75 -11.60
C PRO A 146 6.47 -25.11 -12.63
N SER A 147 7.50 -25.85 -13.06
CA SER A 147 8.63 -25.35 -13.86
C SER A 147 8.29 -24.80 -15.26
N ASN A 148 7.02 -24.85 -15.67
CA ASN A 148 6.52 -24.36 -16.96
C ASN A 148 5.56 -23.17 -16.83
N VAL A 149 5.44 -22.61 -15.64
CA VAL A 149 4.57 -21.46 -15.40
C VAL A 149 5.43 -20.23 -15.21
N TRP A 150 5.34 -19.27 -16.13
CA TRP A 150 5.97 -17.97 -15.99
C TRP A 150 5.20 -17.14 -14.98
N THR A 151 5.91 -16.47 -14.12
CA THR A 151 5.34 -15.51 -13.19
C THR A 151 5.92 -14.14 -13.47
N PHE A 152 5.05 -13.16 -13.53
CA PHE A 152 5.40 -11.76 -13.59
C PHE A 152 4.92 -11.07 -12.32
N ALA A 153 5.57 -9.99 -11.95
CA ALA A 153 5.11 -9.09 -10.92
C ALA A 153 5.21 -7.65 -11.40
N ASN A 154 4.21 -6.87 -11.07
CA ASN A 154 4.32 -5.43 -11.11
C ASN A 154 4.64 -4.94 -9.71
N VAL A 155 5.73 -4.22 -9.56
CA VAL A 155 6.11 -3.58 -8.30
C VAL A 155 5.86 -2.09 -8.43
N TYR A 156 5.05 -1.58 -7.51
CA TYR A 156 4.65 -0.19 -7.46
C TYR A 156 5.35 0.48 -6.28
N TYR A 157 6.24 1.44 -6.56
CA TYR A 157 6.87 2.25 -5.53
C TYR A 157 6.13 3.57 -5.40
N PHE A 158 5.95 4.04 -4.17
CA PHE A 158 5.27 5.29 -3.86
C PHE A 158 5.84 5.92 -2.60
N CYS A 159 5.65 7.24 -2.46
CA CYS A 159 6.13 7.98 -1.30
C CYS A 159 4.99 8.34 -0.36
N VAL A 160 5.27 8.21 0.95
CA VAL A 160 4.47 8.84 2.00
C VAL A 160 5.46 9.58 2.90
N ASP A 161 5.34 10.90 2.96
CA ASP A 161 6.34 11.80 3.53
C ASP A 161 7.70 11.60 2.82
N ASN A 162 8.75 11.26 3.56
CA ASN A 162 10.09 10.97 3.03
C ASN A 162 10.39 9.47 2.91
N TYR A 163 9.43 8.61 3.17
CA TYR A 163 9.60 7.16 3.06
C TYR A 163 9.10 6.64 1.73
N VAL A 164 9.87 5.77 1.10
CA VAL A 164 9.47 5.02 -0.09
C VAL A 164 9.00 3.66 0.33
N PHE A 165 7.80 3.31 -0.09
CA PHE A 165 7.18 2.01 0.08
C PHE A 165 7.09 1.32 -1.26
N ASP A 166 6.98 -0.01 -1.24
CA ASP A 166 6.57 -0.78 -2.39
C ASP A 166 5.26 -1.52 -2.12
N PHE A 167 4.59 -1.88 -3.21
CA PHE A 167 3.51 -2.85 -3.23
C PHE A 167 3.62 -3.64 -4.54
N PHE A 168 3.62 -4.96 -4.45
CA PHE A 168 3.74 -5.79 -5.64
C PHE A 168 2.52 -6.68 -5.83
N ILE A 169 2.16 -6.90 -7.10
CA ILE A 169 1.08 -7.79 -7.52
C ILE A 169 1.69 -8.84 -8.43
N TYR A 170 1.46 -10.11 -8.12
CA TYR A 170 1.92 -11.25 -8.90
C TYR A 170 0.91 -11.68 -9.95
N TYR A 171 1.43 -12.19 -11.06
CA TYR A 171 0.63 -12.76 -12.14
C TYR A 171 1.21 -14.13 -12.48
N SER A 172 0.36 -15.15 -12.43
CA SER A 172 0.74 -16.52 -12.75
C SER A 172 -0.18 -17.10 -13.83
N GLY A 173 0.38 -17.93 -14.70
CA GLY A 173 -0.39 -18.90 -15.48
C GLY A 173 -0.75 -18.55 -16.92
N VAL A 174 -0.17 -17.50 -17.55
CA VAL A 174 -0.42 -17.20 -18.97
C VAL A 174 0.87 -16.75 -19.64
N GLU A 175 1.04 -17.05 -20.95
CA GLU A 175 1.94 -16.28 -21.82
C GLU A 175 1.42 -14.85 -21.87
N ILE A 176 1.95 -14.02 -20.98
CA ILE A 176 1.59 -12.61 -20.89
C ILE A 176 2.63 -11.87 -21.71
N ASP A 177 2.15 -11.02 -22.61
CA ASP A 177 2.97 -9.97 -23.18
C ASP A 177 3.32 -9.01 -22.04
N ALA A 178 4.52 -9.23 -21.45
CA ALA A 178 4.95 -8.57 -20.22
C ALA A 178 5.00 -7.05 -20.33
N ASP A 179 5.10 -6.52 -21.55
CA ASP A 179 5.22 -5.07 -21.81
C ASP A 179 3.91 -4.31 -21.61
N SER A 180 2.77 -5.00 -21.47
CA SER A 180 1.46 -4.33 -21.45
C SER A 180 0.46 -4.88 -20.42
N TYR A 181 0.90 -5.74 -19.49
CA TYR A 181 -0.06 -6.35 -18.58
C TYR A 181 -0.40 -5.45 -17.38
N ASP A 182 -1.61 -4.95 -17.42
CA ASP A 182 -2.24 -4.27 -16.28
C ASP A 182 -3.22 -5.23 -15.59
N HIS A 183 -3.08 -5.38 -14.25
CA HIS A 183 -4.09 -6.11 -13.50
C HIS A 183 -5.43 -5.38 -13.63
N PRO A 184 -6.54 -6.06 -13.99
CA PRO A 184 -7.83 -5.40 -14.22
C PRO A 184 -8.34 -4.56 -13.04
N GLN A 185 -7.83 -4.83 -11.84
CA GLN A 185 -8.24 -4.21 -10.59
C GLN A 185 -7.14 -3.35 -9.95
N GLN A 186 -5.98 -3.19 -10.64
CA GLN A 186 -4.80 -2.53 -10.07
C GLN A 186 -5.10 -1.10 -9.60
N GLU A 187 -5.82 -0.32 -10.38
CA GLU A 187 -6.14 1.07 -10.03
C GLU A 187 -6.92 1.14 -8.71
N LYS A 188 -7.91 0.26 -8.55
CA LYS A 188 -8.72 0.18 -7.33
C LYS A 188 -7.89 -0.28 -6.13
N ILE A 189 -7.01 -1.27 -6.32
CA ILE A 189 -6.10 -1.75 -5.27
C ILE A 189 -5.18 -0.61 -4.83
N LEU A 190 -4.44 -0.01 -5.78
CA LEU A 190 -3.44 1.00 -5.48
C LEU A 190 -4.03 2.28 -4.89
N SER A 191 -5.19 2.73 -5.40
CA SER A 191 -5.88 3.91 -4.84
C SER A 191 -6.40 3.72 -3.42
N SER A 192 -6.53 2.47 -2.97
CA SER A 192 -6.97 2.13 -1.61
C SER A 192 -5.85 2.05 -0.58
N ILE A 193 -4.58 2.07 -1.03
CA ILE A 193 -3.44 1.94 -0.12
C ILE A 193 -3.40 3.11 0.87
N SER A 194 -3.26 2.79 2.14
CA SER A 194 -3.01 3.77 3.20
C SER A 194 -1.93 3.29 4.15
N ILE A 195 -1.13 4.22 4.64
CA ILE A 195 -0.03 3.98 5.56
C ILE A 195 -0.33 4.64 6.90
N SER A 196 -0.04 3.95 7.99
CA SER A 196 -0.12 4.51 9.34
C SER A 196 1.01 4.02 10.22
N PHE A 197 1.49 4.91 11.09
CA PHE A 197 2.46 4.62 12.15
C PHE A 197 1.79 4.73 13.51
N SER A 198 2.09 3.83 14.42
CA SER A 198 1.53 3.80 15.79
C SER A 198 2.52 3.27 16.81
#